data_f340fae890ab214ecd688f082487983a
#
_entry.id   f340fae890ab214ecd688f082487983a
#
_cell.length_a   1.000
_cell.length_b   1.000
_cell.length_c   1.000
_cell.angle_alpha   90.00
_cell.angle_beta   90.00
_cell.angle_gamma   90.00
#
_symmetry.space_group_name_H-M   'P 1'
#
loop_
_entity.id
_entity.type
_entity.pdbx_description
1 polymer ?
#
loop_
_entity_poly.entity_id
_entity_poly.type
_entity_poly.pdbx_seq_one_letter_code
_entity_poly.pdbx_strand_id
1 'polypeptide(L)'
;MAQYVFTMNRVGKIVPPKRQILKDISLSFFPGAKIGLLGLNGSGKSTLIKIMAGVDKDIEGEATPMPNLNIGYLPQEPQLDPQKTVREAVEEGLGDVFNAQKKLDEIYAAYAEPDADFDALAAEQAKYEAILATSDGGSAEQQLEVAADALRLPPWDAKIEHLSGGEKRRVALCKLLLEKPDMLLLDEPTNHLDAESVEWLEQFLTRFPGTVVAVTHDRYFLDNAAEWILELDRGYGIPWKGNYSSWLDQKEDRLKQEEASESARQKAIKKELEWVRQNPKGRQAKSKARIARFEELNSQEYQKRNETQEIFIPVGDRLGNEVIEFKNVSKSYGDRLLIDNLSFKIPAGAIVGIIGPNGAGKSTLFRMLTGKEQPDSGEIIKGPTVKLAYVDQSRDALDGSKTVFEAVSGGADVLTVGKYETPSRAYIGRFNFKGGDQQKIVGNLSGGERGRLHLAKTLIAGGNMLLLDEPSNDLDVETLRALEDALLEFAGSVMVISHDRWFLDRIATHILAFEGDSQVTFFDGNYQEYEADKRARLGEEAARPKRLRYKPITR
;
A
#
# COMPACT_ATOMS: atom_id res chain seq x y z
N MET A 1 -9.82 -13.08 33.20
CA MET A 1 -10.59 -12.36 32.19
C MET A 1 -9.61 -11.98 31.09
N ALA A 2 -9.95 -12.16 29.83
CA ALA A 2 -9.08 -11.68 28.74
C ALA A 2 -9.00 -10.15 28.83
N GLN A 3 -7.80 -9.61 28.98
CA GLN A 3 -7.57 -8.17 29.07
C GLN A 3 -7.37 -7.65 27.64
N TYR A 4 -8.33 -6.86 27.16
CA TYR A 4 -8.23 -6.24 25.83
C TYR A 4 -7.39 -4.95 25.90
N VAL A 5 -6.55 -4.71 24.92
CA VAL A 5 -5.74 -3.47 24.85
C VAL A 5 -6.56 -2.29 24.31
N PHE A 6 -7.55 -2.57 23.48
CA PHE A 6 -8.43 -1.54 22.90
C PHE A 6 -9.83 -2.12 22.70
N THR A 7 -10.87 -1.35 22.99
CA THR A 7 -12.27 -1.76 22.79
C THR A 7 -13.05 -0.67 22.09
N MET A 8 -13.82 -1.07 21.09
CA MET A 8 -14.81 -0.25 20.39
C MET A 8 -16.20 -0.78 20.71
N ASN A 9 -17.11 0.10 21.03
CA ASN A 9 -18.51 -0.21 21.30
C ASN A 9 -19.41 0.68 20.44
N ARG A 10 -20.05 0.08 19.43
CA ARG A 10 -20.99 0.73 18.52
C ARG A 10 -20.43 1.98 17.84
N VAL A 11 -19.15 1.92 17.45
CA VAL A 11 -18.48 3.06 16.83
C VAL A 11 -19.05 3.31 15.44
N GLY A 12 -19.52 4.55 15.24
CA GLY A 12 -20.02 5.07 13.98
C GLY A 12 -19.35 6.38 13.62
N LYS A 13 -19.26 6.70 12.32
CA LYS A 13 -18.75 7.99 11.82
C LYS A 13 -19.55 8.46 10.63
N ILE A 14 -20.04 9.71 10.73
CA ILE A 14 -20.73 10.42 9.66
C ILE A 14 -19.84 11.57 9.18
N VAL A 15 -19.65 11.70 7.87
CA VAL A 15 -18.93 12.82 7.25
C VAL A 15 -19.87 13.66 6.38
N PRO A 16 -19.63 14.96 6.25
CA PRO A 16 -20.43 15.82 5.39
C PRO A 16 -20.52 15.31 3.94
N PRO A 17 -21.66 15.44 3.23
CA PRO A 17 -22.95 16.01 3.63
C PRO A 17 -23.96 15.03 4.26
N LYS A 18 -23.62 14.07 5.10
CA LYS A 18 -24.38 12.99 5.75
C LYS A 18 -24.02 11.58 5.23
N ARG A 19 -22.80 11.36 4.74
CA ARG A 19 -22.34 10.03 4.36
C ARG A 19 -21.83 9.31 5.61
N GLN A 20 -22.50 8.21 6.00
CA GLN A 20 -22.04 7.34 7.07
C GLN A 20 -20.96 6.41 6.51
N ILE A 21 -19.72 6.53 7.01
CA ILE A 21 -18.57 5.75 6.56
C ILE A 21 -18.27 4.58 7.49
N LEU A 22 -18.55 4.71 8.80
CA LEU A 22 -18.46 3.61 9.78
C LEU A 22 -19.83 3.41 10.44
N LYS A 23 -20.21 2.14 10.65
CA LYS A 23 -21.51 1.75 11.14
C LYS A 23 -21.38 0.70 12.24
N ASP A 24 -21.78 1.05 13.46
CA ASP A 24 -21.97 0.12 14.59
C ASP A 24 -20.80 -0.88 14.78
N ILE A 25 -19.55 -0.38 14.70
CA ILE A 25 -18.37 -1.22 14.84
C ILE A 25 -18.16 -1.53 16.33
N SER A 26 -18.28 -2.81 16.68
CA SER A 26 -18.08 -3.32 18.04
C SER A 26 -17.02 -4.41 18.00
N LEU A 27 -15.79 -4.07 18.44
CA LEU A 27 -14.61 -4.91 18.36
C LEU A 27 -13.73 -4.76 19.59
N SER A 28 -13.04 -5.84 19.96
CA SER A 28 -12.06 -5.83 21.03
C SER A 28 -10.73 -6.41 20.52
N PHE A 29 -9.64 -5.73 20.84
CA PHE A 29 -8.30 -6.05 20.34
C PHE A 29 -7.49 -6.73 21.44
N PHE A 30 -6.87 -7.87 21.10
CA PHE A 30 -6.05 -8.64 22.03
C PHE A 30 -4.62 -8.10 22.13
N PRO A 31 -3.96 -8.27 23.28
CA PRO A 31 -2.54 -7.97 23.41
C PRO A 31 -1.71 -8.79 22.42
N GLY A 32 -0.75 -8.15 21.78
CA GLY A 32 0.18 -8.79 20.85
C GLY A 32 -0.39 -9.17 19.47
N ALA A 33 -1.71 -8.98 19.22
CA ALA A 33 -2.33 -9.33 17.95
C ALA A 33 -1.76 -8.52 16.78
N LYS A 34 -1.57 -9.17 15.63
CA LYS A 34 -1.15 -8.58 14.37
C LYS A 34 -2.34 -8.52 13.42
N ILE A 35 -2.82 -7.33 13.15
CA ILE A 35 -4.09 -7.11 12.45
C ILE A 35 -3.86 -6.29 11.18
N GLY A 36 -4.18 -6.89 10.03
CA GLY A 36 -4.25 -6.18 8.75
C GLY A 36 -5.63 -5.58 8.54
N LEU A 37 -5.71 -4.29 8.25
CA LEU A 37 -6.97 -3.58 7.99
C LEU A 37 -7.18 -3.41 6.48
N LEU A 38 -8.18 -4.09 5.93
CA LEU A 38 -8.53 -4.10 4.53
C LEU A 38 -9.85 -3.39 4.24
N GLY A 39 -10.05 -2.98 3.02
CA GLY A 39 -11.29 -2.39 2.49
C GLY A 39 -11.03 -1.51 1.28
N LEU A 40 -12.10 -1.21 0.55
CA LEU A 40 -12.04 -0.33 -0.62
C LEU A 40 -11.51 1.06 -0.26
N ASN A 41 -11.01 1.78 -1.26
CA ASN A 41 -10.64 3.18 -1.06
C ASN A 41 -11.87 4.01 -0.69
N GLY A 42 -11.75 4.83 0.37
CA GLY A 42 -12.88 5.57 0.93
C GLY A 42 -13.82 4.76 1.83
N SER A 43 -13.49 3.52 2.21
CA SER A 43 -14.26 2.71 3.16
C SER A 43 -14.13 3.16 4.62
N GLY A 44 -13.19 4.07 4.92
CA GLY A 44 -12.98 4.59 6.28
C GLY A 44 -11.78 3.98 7.02
N LYS A 45 -10.85 3.26 6.36
CA LYS A 45 -9.67 2.66 6.98
C LYS A 45 -8.84 3.67 7.79
N SER A 46 -8.39 4.74 7.14
CA SER A 46 -7.60 5.80 7.81
C SER A 46 -8.40 6.53 8.89
N THR A 47 -9.74 6.63 8.74
CA THR A 47 -10.61 7.20 9.76
C THR A 47 -10.66 6.30 11.00
N LEU A 48 -10.79 4.98 10.81
CA LEU A 48 -10.80 4.02 11.91
C LEU A 48 -9.47 4.09 12.70
N ILE A 49 -8.34 4.12 12.01
CA ILE A 49 -7.01 4.27 12.65
C ILE A 49 -6.91 5.61 13.40
N LYS A 50 -7.38 6.73 12.83
CA LYS A 50 -7.40 8.04 13.53
C LYS A 50 -8.26 8.03 14.78
N ILE A 51 -9.37 7.31 14.77
CA ILE A 51 -10.21 7.10 15.96
C ILE A 51 -9.44 6.31 17.02
N MET A 52 -8.79 5.22 16.63
CA MET A 52 -7.98 4.41 17.53
C MET A 52 -6.79 5.18 18.10
N ALA A 53 -6.17 6.05 17.31
CA ALA A 53 -5.08 6.93 17.74
C ALA A 53 -5.57 8.10 18.64
N GLY A 54 -6.88 8.27 18.83
CA GLY A 54 -7.45 9.38 19.60
C GLY A 54 -7.36 10.74 18.92
N VAL A 55 -7.01 10.77 17.62
CA VAL A 55 -6.93 11.98 16.79
C VAL A 55 -8.32 12.44 16.37
N ASP A 56 -9.18 11.53 15.97
CA ASP A 56 -10.59 11.82 15.63
C ASP A 56 -11.50 11.36 16.77
N LYS A 57 -12.10 12.33 17.46
CA LYS A 57 -13.01 12.13 18.62
C LYS A 57 -14.47 12.37 18.29
N ASP A 58 -14.77 12.86 17.08
CA ASP A 58 -16.14 13.12 16.62
C ASP A 58 -16.76 11.83 16.08
N ILE A 59 -17.21 10.96 16.98
CA ILE A 59 -17.72 9.62 16.70
C ILE A 59 -19.04 9.36 17.43
N GLU A 60 -19.83 8.45 16.89
CA GLU A 60 -20.93 7.79 17.62
C GLU A 60 -20.37 6.58 18.35
N GLY A 61 -20.89 6.25 19.54
CA GLY A 61 -20.39 5.14 20.34
C GLY A 61 -19.14 5.47 21.13
N GLU A 62 -18.37 4.46 21.51
CA GLU A 62 -17.19 4.59 22.36
C GLU A 62 -16.00 3.82 21.80
N ALA A 63 -14.81 4.46 21.86
CA ALA A 63 -13.52 3.86 21.51
C ALA A 63 -12.55 4.08 22.68
N THR A 64 -12.26 3.03 23.43
CA THR A 64 -11.56 3.13 24.71
C THR A 64 -10.29 2.29 24.71
N PRO A 65 -9.10 2.90 24.82
CA PRO A 65 -7.85 2.20 25.09
C PRO A 65 -7.78 1.70 26.54
N MET A 66 -6.98 0.67 26.78
CA MET A 66 -6.62 0.26 28.14
C MET A 66 -5.91 1.43 28.87
N PRO A 67 -6.13 1.61 30.17
CA PRO A 67 -5.43 2.64 30.94
C PRO A 67 -3.91 2.53 30.79
N ASN A 68 -3.25 3.68 30.58
CA ASN A 68 -1.80 3.83 30.39
C ASN A 68 -1.23 3.11 29.15
N LEU A 69 -2.07 2.79 28.16
CA LEU A 69 -1.61 2.22 26.89
C LEU A 69 -0.84 3.28 26.09
N ASN A 70 0.40 2.99 25.76
CA ASN A 70 1.20 3.81 24.85
C ASN A 70 0.88 3.43 23.40
N ILE A 71 0.24 4.36 22.65
CA ILE A 71 -0.16 4.15 21.27
C ILE A 71 0.76 4.96 20.35
N GLY A 72 1.51 4.26 19.52
CA GLY A 72 2.29 4.84 18.43
C GLY A 72 1.46 4.89 17.14
N TYR A 73 1.41 6.05 16.49
CA TYR A 73 0.64 6.26 15.27
C TYR A 73 1.49 6.82 14.13
N LEU A 74 1.53 6.10 13.01
CA LEU A 74 2.11 6.57 11.75
C LEU A 74 0.98 7.03 10.83
N PRO A 75 0.76 8.34 10.65
CA PRO A 75 -0.21 8.85 9.66
C PRO A 75 0.34 8.74 8.23
N GLN A 76 -0.55 8.86 7.26
CA GLN A 76 -0.19 8.89 5.84
C GLN A 76 0.81 10.01 5.51
N GLU A 77 0.67 11.18 6.15
CA GLU A 77 1.60 12.31 6.05
C GLU A 77 2.12 12.67 7.45
N PRO A 78 3.28 12.13 7.85
CA PRO A 78 3.82 12.39 9.18
C PRO A 78 4.34 13.83 9.31
N GLN A 79 4.12 14.42 10.47
CA GLN A 79 4.63 15.74 10.82
C GLN A 79 5.93 15.57 11.61
N LEU A 80 7.03 16.01 11.03
CA LEU A 80 8.34 16.05 11.66
C LEU A 80 8.78 17.51 11.76
N ASP A 81 9.58 17.83 12.75
CA ASP A 81 10.16 19.18 12.91
C ASP A 81 11.10 19.49 11.73
N PRO A 82 10.78 20.46 10.87
CA PRO A 82 11.56 20.77 9.68
C PRO A 82 12.97 21.26 9.97
N GLN A 83 13.23 21.80 11.17
CA GLN A 83 14.53 22.36 11.54
C GLN A 83 15.55 21.30 11.98
N LYS A 84 15.09 20.11 12.35
CA LYS A 84 15.93 19.00 12.82
C LYS A 84 16.60 18.28 11.67
N THR A 85 17.73 17.65 12.01
CA THR A 85 18.39 16.68 11.13
C THR A 85 17.69 15.32 11.23
N VAL A 86 17.98 14.42 10.29
CA VAL A 86 17.48 13.03 10.30
C VAL A 86 17.89 12.36 11.61
N ARG A 87 19.15 12.54 12.05
CA ARG A 87 19.67 11.96 13.27
C ARG A 87 18.89 12.42 14.50
N GLU A 88 18.76 13.73 14.68
CA GLU A 88 18.02 14.30 15.82
C GLU A 88 16.57 13.83 15.89
N ALA A 89 15.91 13.71 14.73
CA ALA A 89 14.52 13.24 14.67
C ALA A 89 14.38 11.76 15.05
N VAL A 90 15.34 10.90 14.66
CA VAL A 90 15.29 9.46 14.97
C VAL A 90 15.74 9.18 16.40
N GLU A 91 16.73 9.90 16.91
CA GLU A 91 17.20 9.80 18.31
C GLU A 91 16.08 10.08 19.33
N GLU A 92 15.09 10.92 18.96
CA GLU A 92 13.92 11.13 19.82
C GLU A 92 13.14 9.84 20.10
N GLY A 93 13.12 8.87 19.15
CA GLY A 93 12.49 7.57 19.35
C GLY A 93 13.18 6.70 20.42
N LEU A 94 14.44 6.94 20.67
CA LEU A 94 15.23 6.29 21.71
C LEU A 94 15.48 7.21 22.91
N GLY A 95 14.69 8.28 23.06
CA GLY A 95 14.91 9.32 24.06
C GLY A 95 15.10 8.81 25.48
N ASP A 96 14.31 7.81 25.88
CA ASP A 96 14.43 7.20 27.22
C ASP A 96 15.73 6.42 27.36
N VAL A 97 16.18 5.71 26.31
CA VAL A 97 17.43 4.93 26.31
C VAL A 97 18.65 5.86 26.32
N PHE A 98 18.65 6.90 25.47
CA PHE A 98 19.73 7.91 25.47
C PHE A 98 19.79 8.69 26.78
N ASN A 99 18.63 9.08 27.31
CA ASN A 99 18.56 9.76 28.60
C ASN A 99 19.04 8.85 29.73
N ALA A 100 18.69 7.56 29.75
CA ALA A 100 19.16 6.60 30.72
C ALA A 100 20.67 6.41 30.61
N GLN A 101 21.22 6.30 29.40
CA GLN A 101 22.66 6.17 29.21
C GLN A 101 23.42 7.41 29.68
N LYS A 102 22.95 8.59 29.31
CA LYS A 102 23.53 9.86 29.79
C LYS A 102 23.48 10.00 31.31
N LYS A 103 22.35 9.61 31.92
CA LYS A 103 22.19 9.61 33.37
C LYS A 103 23.13 8.63 34.08
N LEU A 104 23.35 7.46 33.49
CA LEU A 104 24.34 6.51 34.01
C LEU A 104 25.76 7.07 33.93
N ASP A 105 26.12 7.72 32.83
CA ASP A 105 27.42 8.38 32.70
C ASP A 105 27.60 9.49 33.77
N GLU A 106 26.55 10.29 34.02
CA GLU A 106 26.53 11.28 35.09
C GLU A 106 26.66 10.63 36.47
N ILE A 107 25.97 9.51 36.74
CA ILE A 107 26.07 8.75 38.01
C ILE A 107 27.46 8.14 38.19
N TYR A 108 28.04 7.56 37.11
CA TYR A 108 29.42 7.04 37.18
C TYR A 108 30.44 8.14 37.47
N ALA A 109 30.25 9.34 36.95
CA ALA A 109 31.07 10.49 37.27
C ALA A 109 30.86 10.93 38.72
N ALA A 110 29.62 10.93 39.23
CA ALA A 110 29.28 11.29 40.60
C ALA A 110 29.85 10.32 41.67
N TYR A 111 30.05 9.04 41.34
CA TYR A 111 30.74 8.10 42.23
C TYR A 111 32.19 8.48 42.52
N ALA A 112 32.80 9.31 41.69
CA ALA A 112 34.18 9.79 41.90
C ALA A 112 34.26 11.03 42.81
N GLU A 113 33.13 11.62 43.21
CA GLU A 113 33.11 12.80 44.07
C GLU A 113 33.33 12.42 45.55
N PRO A 114 34.06 13.23 46.32
CA PRO A 114 34.40 12.91 47.73
C PRO A 114 33.20 12.80 48.67
N ASP A 115 32.08 13.46 48.36
CA ASP A 115 30.87 13.51 49.18
C ASP A 115 29.73 12.68 48.56
N ALA A 116 30.04 11.66 47.76
CA ALA A 116 29.06 10.83 47.05
C ALA A 116 28.17 10.01 48.00
N ASP A 117 26.85 10.14 47.88
CA ASP A 117 25.88 9.26 48.52
C ASP A 117 25.74 7.96 47.69
N PHE A 118 26.53 6.96 48.08
CA PHE A 118 26.60 5.67 47.36
C PHE A 118 25.26 4.93 47.32
N ASP A 119 24.43 5.02 48.37
CA ASP A 119 23.14 4.32 48.41
C ASP A 119 22.10 4.97 47.48
N ALA A 120 22.05 6.29 47.43
CA ALA A 120 21.18 7.02 46.50
C ALA A 120 21.62 6.81 45.05
N LEU A 121 22.92 6.89 44.75
CA LEU A 121 23.47 6.67 43.42
C LEU A 121 23.23 5.23 42.93
N ALA A 122 23.37 4.22 43.80
CA ALA A 122 23.12 2.83 43.46
C ALA A 122 21.62 2.58 43.16
N ALA A 123 20.71 3.22 43.85
CA ALA A 123 19.28 3.14 43.58
C ALA A 123 18.91 3.78 42.23
N GLU A 124 19.51 4.93 41.91
CA GLU A 124 19.33 5.58 40.60
C GLU A 124 19.99 4.77 39.49
N GLN A 125 21.18 4.23 39.70
CA GLN A 125 21.86 3.35 38.74
C GLN A 125 20.99 2.15 38.40
N ALA A 126 20.44 1.43 39.38
CA ALA A 126 19.58 0.28 39.16
C ALA A 126 18.34 0.62 38.33
N LYS A 127 17.77 1.82 38.52
CA LYS A 127 16.63 2.30 37.75
C LYS A 127 16.97 2.49 36.26
N TYR A 128 18.10 3.14 35.95
CA TYR A 128 18.49 3.40 34.57
C TYR A 128 19.06 2.15 33.89
N GLU A 129 19.75 1.27 34.63
CA GLU A 129 20.16 -0.04 34.13
C GLU A 129 18.96 -0.93 33.77
N ALA A 130 17.88 -0.87 34.55
CA ALA A 130 16.64 -1.57 34.21
C ALA A 130 16.02 -1.07 32.88
N ILE A 131 16.08 0.24 32.62
CA ILE A 131 15.63 0.82 31.32
C ILE A 131 16.51 0.30 30.18
N LEU A 132 17.85 0.25 30.38
CA LEU A 132 18.77 -0.28 29.36
C LEU A 132 18.64 -1.79 29.16
N ALA A 133 18.33 -2.55 30.22
CA ALA A 133 18.13 -4.00 30.14
C ALA A 133 16.86 -4.39 29.37
N THR A 134 15.88 -3.49 29.26
CA THR A 134 14.70 -3.69 28.39
C THR A 134 15.00 -3.42 26.91
N SER A 135 16.13 -2.79 26.60
CA SER A 135 16.61 -2.65 25.23
C SER A 135 17.33 -3.93 24.81
N ASP A 136 17.05 -4.45 23.60
CA ASP A 136 17.48 -5.76 23.06
C ASP A 136 19.02 -5.98 23.02
N GLY A 137 19.74 -5.77 24.10
CA GLY A 137 21.16 -6.14 24.30
C GLY A 137 22.20 -5.44 23.39
N GLY A 138 21.77 -4.56 22.49
CA GLY A 138 22.64 -3.71 21.65
C GLY A 138 22.72 -2.30 22.19
N SER A 139 23.81 -1.57 21.90
CA SER A 139 23.85 -0.14 22.20
C SER A 139 22.75 0.61 21.44
N ALA A 140 22.24 1.71 22.03
CA ALA A 140 21.26 2.58 21.34
C ALA A 140 21.73 2.97 19.93
N GLU A 141 23.03 3.21 19.76
CA GLU A 141 23.67 3.50 18.47
C GLU A 141 23.55 2.35 17.47
N GLN A 142 23.71 1.09 17.90
CA GLN A 142 23.57 -0.08 17.02
C GLN A 142 22.13 -0.27 16.57
N GLN A 143 21.15 -0.11 17.47
CA GLN A 143 19.73 -0.22 17.12
C GLN A 143 19.35 0.84 16.09
N LEU A 144 19.83 2.09 16.30
CA LEU A 144 19.61 3.21 15.40
C LEU A 144 20.21 2.96 14.01
N GLU A 145 21.46 2.50 13.93
CA GLU A 145 22.13 2.21 12.65
C GLU A 145 21.45 1.04 11.90
N VAL A 146 21.08 -0.04 12.61
CA VAL A 146 20.39 -1.18 12.00
C VAL A 146 19.03 -0.78 11.41
N ALA A 147 18.24 -0.02 12.17
CA ALA A 147 16.93 0.44 11.70
C ALA A 147 17.06 1.45 10.54
N ALA A 148 18.04 2.35 10.62
CA ALA A 148 18.31 3.34 9.59
C ALA A 148 18.80 2.71 8.27
N ASP A 149 19.67 1.71 8.34
CA ASP A 149 20.14 0.98 7.16
C ASP A 149 19.02 0.16 6.53
N ALA A 150 18.22 -0.51 7.35
CA ALA A 150 17.09 -1.33 6.89
C ALA A 150 16.02 -0.50 6.17
N LEU A 151 15.71 0.69 6.69
CA LEU A 151 14.76 1.61 6.08
C LEU A 151 15.41 2.57 5.07
N ARG A 152 16.71 2.42 4.83
CA ARG A 152 17.50 3.25 3.89
C ARG A 152 17.27 4.74 4.09
N LEU A 153 17.46 5.18 5.33
CA LEU A 153 17.27 6.59 5.69
C LEU A 153 18.25 7.49 4.92
N PRO A 154 17.87 8.76 4.68
CA PRO A 154 18.78 9.77 4.17
C PRO A 154 20.02 9.95 5.06
N PRO A 155 21.06 10.67 4.59
CA PRO A 155 22.22 10.98 5.42
C PRO A 155 21.82 11.63 6.76
N TRP A 156 22.54 11.30 7.82
CA TRP A 156 22.22 11.72 9.17
C TRP A 156 22.20 13.25 9.37
N ASP A 157 23.00 13.98 8.62
CA ASP A 157 23.14 15.44 8.61
C ASP A 157 22.12 16.15 7.74
N ALA A 158 21.32 15.40 6.93
CA ALA A 158 20.29 15.98 6.09
C ALA A 158 19.18 16.59 6.94
N LYS A 159 18.74 17.80 6.60
CA LYS A 159 17.61 18.49 7.26
C LYS A 159 16.27 17.97 6.78
N ILE A 160 15.33 17.81 7.70
CA ILE A 160 13.98 17.31 7.43
C ILE A 160 13.25 18.19 6.39
N GLU A 161 13.46 19.50 6.39
CA GLU A 161 12.80 20.41 5.43
C GLU A 161 13.12 20.08 3.97
N HIS A 162 14.32 19.55 3.69
CA HIS A 162 14.80 19.25 2.32
C HIS A 162 14.43 17.82 1.86
N LEU A 163 13.85 17.02 2.73
CA LEU A 163 13.49 15.65 2.40
C LEU A 163 12.20 15.58 1.57
N SER A 164 12.16 14.63 0.65
CA SER A 164 10.94 14.22 -0.04
C SER A 164 9.91 13.65 0.93
N GLY A 165 8.62 13.61 0.54
CA GLY A 165 7.56 13.02 1.35
C GLY A 165 7.83 11.56 1.75
N GLY A 166 8.37 10.75 0.84
CA GLY A 166 8.74 9.37 1.10
C GLY A 166 9.89 9.23 2.10
N GLU A 167 10.90 10.12 2.03
CA GLU A 167 12.01 10.13 2.99
C GLU A 167 11.54 10.54 4.38
N LYS A 168 10.73 11.61 4.49
CA LYS A 168 10.11 12.01 5.76
C LYS A 168 9.33 10.86 6.40
N ARG A 169 8.63 10.09 5.58
CA ARG A 169 7.84 8.95 6.05
C ARG A 169 8.72 7.83 6.59
N ARG A 170 9.83 7.49 5.92
CA ARG A 170 10.79 6.51 6.41
C ARG A 170 11.44 6.93 7.73
N VAL A 171 11.79 8.21 7.87
CA VAL A 171 12.31 8.78 9.11
C VAL A 171 11.29 8.67 10.25
N ALA A 172 10.02 9.03 9.99
CA ALA A 172 8.95 8.92 10.98
C ALA A 172 8.66 7.48 11.39
N LEU A 173 8.65 6.54 10.41
CA LEU A 173 8.50 5.12 10.69
C LEU A 173 9.66 4.61 11.55
N CYS A 174 10.91 4.92 11.21
CA CYS A 174 12.08 4.54 11.98
C CYS A 174 11.99 5.02 13.43
N LYS A 175 11.69 6.31 13.63
CA LYS A 175 11.47 6.90 14.95
C LYS A 175 10.43 6.11 15.74
N LEU A 176 9.26 5.88 15.15
CA LEU A 176 8.14 5.19 15.79
C LEU A 176 8.46 3.74 16.19
N LEU A 177 9.19 3.00 15.34
CA LEU A 177 9.58 1.63 15.64
C LEU A 177 10.59 1.56 16.80
N LEU A 178 11.45 2.56 16.93
CA LEU A 178 12.42 2.67 18.02
C LEU A 178 11.77 3.08 19.36
N GLU A 179 10.65 3.79 19.33
CA GLU A 179 9.86 4.15 20.53
C GLU A 179 9.24 2.92 21.23
N LYS A 180 9.08 1.80 20.51
CA LYS A 180 8.53 0.53 21.01
C LYS A 180 7.22 0.70 21.83
N PRO A 181 6.18 1.34 21.28
CA PRO A 181 4.92 1.54 22.00
C PRO A 181 4.21 0.19 22.23
N ASP A 182 3.21 0.16 23.13
CA ASP A 182 2.40 -1.04 23.42
C ASP A 182 1.48 -1.41 22.25
N MET A 183 1.07 -0.41 21.47
CA MET A 183 0.21 -0.57 20.30
C MET A 183 0.70 0.30 19.14
N LEU A 184 0.93 -0.32 17.98
CA LEU A 184 1.30 0.34 16.74
C LEU A 184 0.09 0.48 15.82
N LEU A 185 -0.17 1.68 15.36
CA LEU A 185 -1.19 2.01 14.36
C LEU A 185 -0.47 2.56 13.11
N LEU A 186 -0.48 1.79 12.03
CA LEU A 186 0.29 2.09 10.84
C LEU A 186 -0.66 2.32 9.64
N ASP A 187 -0.63 3.52 9.07
CA ASP A 187 -1.42 3.85 7.87
C ASP A 187 -0.52 3.80 6.63
N GLU A 188 -0.63 2.74 5.83
CA GLU A 188 0.17 2.42 4.64
C GLU A 188 1.69 2.39 4.87
N PRO A 189 2.21 1.62 5.85
CA PRO A 189 3.62 1.66 6.22
C PRO A 189 4.57 1.18 5.11
N THR A 190 4.08 0.39 4.16
CA THR A 190 4.86 -0.18 3.05
C THR A 190 5.03 0.78 1.87
N ASN A 191 4.22 1.86 1.79
CA ASN A 191 4.33 2.85 0.73
C ASN A 191 5.69 3.56 0.77
N HIS A 192 6.31 3.71 -0.40
CA HIS A 192 7.64 4.31 -0.58
C HIS A 192 8.81 3.50 0.02
N LEU A 193 8.57 2.27 0.49
CA LEU A 193 9.61 1.31 0.82
C LEU A 193 9.94 0.45 -0.39
N ASP A 194 11.18 0.05 -0.54
CA ASP A 194 11.55 -0.99 -1.49
C ASP A 194 11.29 -2.39 -0.89
N ALA A 195 11.31 -3.41 -1.73
CA ALA A 195 10.94 -4.77 -1.35
C ALA A 195 11.77 -5.32 -0.16
N GLU A 196 13.06 -4.98 -0.11
CA GLU A 196 13.95 -5.44 0.98
C GLU A 196 13.62 -4.73 2.31
N SER A 197 13.30 -3.44 2.27
CA SER A 197 12.85 -2.69 3.47
C SER A 197 11.49 -3.18 3.97
N VAL A 198 10.59 -3.56 3.05
CA VAL A 198 9.30 -4.16 3.41
C VAL A 198 9.51 -5.51 4.09
N GLU A 199 10.36 -6.39 3.55
CA GLU A 199 10.68 -7.68 4.16
C GLU A 199 11.26 -7.52 5.57
N TRP A 200 12.16 -6.57 5.77
CA TRP A 200 12.68 -6.27 7.10
C TRP A 200 11.57 -5.79 8.05
N LEU A 201 10.67 -4.92 7.58
CA LEU A 201 9.55 -4.44 8.39
C LEU A 201 8.60 -5.58 8.78
N GLU A 202 8.30 -6.51 7.86
CA GLU A 202 7.52 -7.73 8.15
C GLU A 202 8.13 -8.53 9.29
N GLN A 203 9.45 -8.81 9.21
CA GLN A 203 10.18 -9.55 10.23
C GLN A 203 10.20 -8.81 11.57
N PHE A 204 10.37 -7.49 11.54
CA PHE A 204 10.32 -6.65 12.74
C PHE A 204 8.95 -6.72 13.42
N LEU A 205 7.87 -6.50 12.67
CA LEU A 205 6.51 -6.48 13.22
C LEU A 205 6.03 -7.86 13.70
N THR A 206 6.47 -8.94 13.06
CA THR A 206 6.19 -10.30 13.53
C THR A 206 6.79 -10.56 14.92
N ARG A 207 7.99 -10.02 15.19
CA ARG A 207 8.68 -10.16 16.49
C ARG A 207 8.27 -9.09 17.51
N PHE A 208 7.58 -8.05 17.07
CA PHE A 208 7.17 -6.96 17.94
C PHE A 208 6.19 -7.46 19.01
N PRO A 209 6.44 -7.22 20.31
CA PRO A 209 5.62 -7.80 21.39
C PRO A 209 4.25 -7.13 21.51
N GLY A 210 4.12 -5.88 21.08
CA GLY A 210 2.88 -5.12 21.16
C GLY A 210 1.84 -5.49 20.09
N THR A 211 0.66 -4.92 20.22
CA THR A 211 -0.42 -5.06 19.22
C THR A 211 -0.12 -4.18 18.01
N VAL A 212 -0.36 -4.69 16.80
CA VAL A 212 -0.18 -3.96 15.55
C VAL A 212 -1.47 -3.94 14.78
N VAL A 213 -1.90 -2.75 14.33
CA VAL A 213 -2.96 -2.58 13.34
C VAL A 213 -2.38 -1.81 12.15
N ALA A 214 -2.29 -2.46 11.00
CA ALA A 214 -1.71 -1.88 9.80
C ALA A 214 -2.74 -1.82 8.67
N VAL A 215 -2.95 -0.64 8.12
CA VAL A 215 -3.61 -0.45 6.82
C VAL A 215 -2.56 -0.61 5.75
N THR A 216 -2.71 -1.56 4.86
CA THR A 216 -1.83 -1.68 3.69
C THR A 216 -2.53 -2.41 2.56
N HIS A 217 -2.06 -2.16 1.36
CA HIS A 217 -2.47 -2.88 0.16
C HIS A 217 -1.43 -3.92 -0.27
N ASP A 218 -0.30 -4.02 0.45
CA ASP A 218 0.72 -5.04 0.22
C ASP A 218 0.25 -6.40 0.76
N ARG A 219 -0.06 -7.29 -0.17
CA ARG A 219 -0.64 -8.62 0.12
C ARG A 219 0.37 -9.58 0.75
N TYR A 220 1.65 -9.50 0.38
CA TYR A 220 2.69 -10.29 1.02
C TYR A 220 2.91 -9.86 2.46
N PHE A 221 2.93 -8.55 2.69
CA PHE A 221 3.00 -8.02 4.04
C PHE A 221 1.85 -8.54 4.92
N LEU A 222 0.62 -8.53 4.40
CA LEU A 222 -0.55 -9.05 5.12
C LEU A 222 -0.50 -10.58 5.30
N ASP A 223 0.09 -11.30 4.35
CA ASP A 223 0.19 -12.75 4.44
C ASP A 223 1.27 -13.18 5.45
N ASN A 224 2.37 -12.43 5.54
CA ASN A 224 3.52 -12.76 6.37
C ASN A 224 3.40 -12.18 7.80
N ALA A 225 2.83 -10.98 7.96
CA ALA A 225 2.82 -10.27 9.23
C ALA A 225 1.47 -10.29 9.97
N ALA A 226 0.34 -10.50 9.28
CA ALA A 226 -0.98 -10.47 9.90
C ALA A 226 -1.44 -11.86 10.37
N GLU A 227 -2.00 -11.91 11.58
CA GLU A 227 -2.68 -13.07 12.16
C GLU A 227 -4.21 -12.94 12.08
N TRP A 228 -4.67 -11.71 11.90
CA TRP A 228 -6.08 -11.35 11.75
C TRP A 228 -6.21 -10.33 10.62
N ILE A 229 -7.30 -10.45 9.87
CA ILE A 229 -7.72 -9.44 8.91
C ILE A 229 -9.01 -8.80 9.44
N LEU A 230 -9.01 -7.47 9.53
CA LEU A 230 -10.20 -6.67 9.77
C LEU A 230 -10.64 -6.04 8.46
N GLU A 231 -11.72 -6.51 7.89
CA GLU A 231 -12.28 -5.99 6.65
C GLU A 231 -13.32 -4.89 6.93
N LEU A 232 -13.14 -3.71 6.34
CA LEU A 232 -14.18 -2.68 6.30
C LEU A 232 -15.02 -2.83 5.04
N ASP A 233 -16.19 -3.46 5.18
CA ASP A 233 -17.15 -3.64 4.10
C ASP A 233 -18.45 -2.90 4.40
N ARG A 234 -18.86 -1.98 3.50
CA ARG A 234 -20.12 -1.20 3.60
C ARG A 234 -20.30 -0.43 4.92
N GLY A 235 -19.17 -0.09 5.57
CA GLY A 235 -19.11 0.62 6.84
C GLY A 235 -19.07 -0.29 8.08
N TYR A 236 -19.18 -1.59 7.92
CA TYR A 236 -19.06 -2.57 8.99
C TYR A 236 -17.64 -3.12 9.10
N GLY A 237 -17.20 -3.38 10.31
CA GLY A 237 -15.92 -4.04 10.59
C GLY A 237 -16.11 -5.55 10.77
N ILE A 238 -15.53 -6.34 9.88
CA ILE A 238 -15.68 -7.81 9.87
C ILE A 238 -14.31 -8.41 10.18
N PRO A 239 -14.13 -9.04 11.37
CA PRO A 239 -12.90 -9.70 11.72
C PRO A 239 -12.82 -11.11 11.11
N TRP A 240 -11.67 -11.42 10.52
CA TRP A 240 -11.34 -12.73 9.97
C TRP A 240 -10.08 -13.26 10.63
N LYS A 241 -10.10 -14.52 11.04
CA LYS A 241 -8.92 -15.16 11.60
C LYS A 241 -8.04 -15.71 10.49
N GLY A 242 -6.77 -15.40 10.55
CA GLY A 242 -5.75 -15.82 9.57
C GLY A 242 -5.17 -14.65 8.80
N ASN A 243 -4.29 -14.97 7.88
CA ASN A 243 -3.58 -14.04 7.00
C ASN A 243 -4.42 -13.68 5.74
N TYR A 244 -3.80 -12.98 4.79
CA TYR A 244 -4.46 -12.53 3.57
C TYR A 244 -5.00 -13.70 2.72
N SER A 245 -4.22 -14.76 2.53
CA SER A 245 -4.63 -15.95 1.76
C SER A 245 -5.85 -16.62 2.39
N SER A 246 -5.84 -16.84 3.72
CA SER A 246 -6.97 -17.39 4.45
C SER A 246 -8.22 -16.52 4.37
N TRP A 247 -8.04 -15.20 4.43
CA TRP A 247 -9.15 -14.24 4.27
C TRP A 247 -9.78 -14.34 2.90
N LEU A 248 -8.96 -14.49 1.85
CA LEU A 248 -9.42 -14.56 0.47
C LEU A 248 -10.35 -15.77 0.27
N ASP A 249 -9.93 -16.95 0.75
CA ASP A 249 -10.71 -18.19 0.66
C ASP A 249 -12.04 -18.05 1.42
N GLN A 250 -11.99 -17.57 2.67
CA GLN A 250 -13.17 -17.35 3.51
C GLN A 250 -14.13 -16.32 2.90
N LYS A 251 -13.59 -15.27 2.28
CA LYS A 251 -14.40 -14.23 1.60
C LYS A 251 -15.11 -14.79 0.39
N GLU A 252 -14.45 -15.61 -0.43
CA GLU A 252 -15.05 -16.25 -1.60
C GLU A 252 -16.24 -17.15 -1.19
N ASP A 253 -16.07 -17.96 -0.16
CA ASP A 253 -17.12 -18.84 0.34
C ASP A 253 -18.32 -18.04 0.90
N ARG A 254 -18.04 -16.97 1.64
CA ARG A 254 -19.10 -16.07 2.13
C ARG A 254 -19.87 -15.44 0.97
N LEU A 255 -19.18 -14.96 -0.07
CA LEU A 255 -19.81 -14.35 -1.23
C LEU A 255 -20.70 -15.33 -2.00
N LYS A 256 -20.25 -16.57 -2.18
CA LYS A 256 -21.06 -17.65 -2.78
C LYS A 256 -22.34 -17.89 -1.97
N GLN A 257 -22.24 -17.88 -0.63
CA GLN A 257 -23.39 -18.04 0.26
C GLN A 257 -24.35 -16.83 0.18
N GLU A 258 -23.82 -15.61 0.16
CA GLU A 258 -24.61 -14.38 0.01
C GLU A 258 -25.38 -14.36 -1.33
N GLU A 259 -24.71 -14.73 -2.44
CA GLU A 259 -25.32 -14.80 -3.77
C GLU A 259 -26.43 -15.89 -3.84
N ALA A 260 -26.17 -17.06 -3.27
CA ALA A 260 -27.16 -18.13 -3.18
C ALA A 260 -28.37 -17.70 -2.35
N SER A 261 -28.15 -17.06 -1.21
CA SER A 261 -29.19 -16.53 -0.32
C SER A 261 -30.01 -15.44 -1.01
N GLU A 262 -29.37 -14.50 -1.71
CA GLU A 262 -30.04 -13.43 -2.43
C GLU A 262 -30.85 -13.98 -3.61
N SER A 263 -30.30 -14.92 -4.38
CA SER A 263 -31.02 -15.60 -5.44
C SER A 263 -32.28 -16.30 -4.91
N ALA A 264 -32.17 -16.97 -3.75
CA ALA A 264 -33.30 -17.61 -3.10
C ALA A 264 -34.34 -16.56 -2.63
N ARG A 265 -33.88 -15.44 -2.06
CA ARG A 265 -34.73 -14.32 -1.64
C ARG A 265 -35.48 -13.70 -2.82
N GLN A 266 -34.79 -13.43 -3.93
CA GLN A 266 -35.43 -12.88 -5.14
C GLN A 266 -36.47 -13.82 -5.73
N LYS A 267 -36.19 -15.14 -5.75
CA LYS A 267 -37.18 -16.17 -6.15
C LYS A 267 -38.39 -16.15 -5.24
N ALA A 268 -38.19 -16.02 -3.91
CA ALA A 268 -39.28 -15.93 -2.94
C ALA A 268 -40.10 -14.65 -3.13
N ILE A 269 -39.47 -13.49 -3.29
CA ILE A 269 -40.13 -12.21 -3.59
C ILE A 269 -40.95 -12.31 -4.86
N LYS A 270 -40.39 -12.87 -5.94
CA LYS A 270 -41.07 -13.04 -7.24
C LYS A 270 -42.30 -13.93 -7.06
N LYS A 271 -42.17 -15.04 -6.35
CA LYS A 271 -43.29 -15.96 -6.06
C LYS A 271 -44.38 -15.31 -5.23
N GLU A 272 -44.02 -14.52 -4.22
CA GLU A 272 -45.02 -13.79 -3.40
C GLU A 272 -45.66 -12.64 -4.20
N LEU A 273 -44.90 -11.96 -5.06
CA LEU A 273 -45.42 -10.92 -5.95
C LEU A 273 -46.43 -11.47 -6.97
N GLU A 274 -46.14 -12.63 -7.57
CA GLU A 274 -47.07 -13.32 -8.49
C GLU A 274 -48.33 -13.70 -7.73
N TRP A 275 -48.21 -14.21 -6.53
CA TRP A 275 -49.38 -14.53 -5.70
C TRP A 275 -50.19 -13.27 -5.33
N VAL A 276 -49.57 -12.16 -4.97
CA VAL A 276 -50.24 -10.86 -4.69
C VAL A 276 -50.98 -10.35 -5.92
N ARG A 277 -50.49 -10.59 -7.11
CA ARG A 277 -51.10 -10.17 -8.39
C ARG A 277 -52.27 -11.04 -8.83
N GLN A 278 -52.31 -12.33 -8.49
CA GLN A 278 -53.22 -13.28 -9.06
C GLN A 278 -54.64 -13.32 -8.44
N ASN A 279 -54.93 -12.74 -7.26
CA ASN A 279 -56.27 -12.91 -6.69
C ASN A 279 -56.77 -11.81 -5.73
N PRO A 280 -57.74 -10.95 -6.17
CA PRO A 280 -58.40 -9.97 -5.32
C PRO A 280 -59.42 -10.55 -4.31
N LYS A 281 -59.99 -11.75 -4.61
CA LYS A 281 -61.13 -12.28 -3.85
C LYS A 281 -60.79 -13.19 -2.67
N GLY A 282 -59.53 -13.62 -2.49
CA GLY A 282 -59.09 -14.50 -1.41
C GLY A 282 -58.40 -13.81 -0.21
N ARG A 283 -58.47 -12.50 -0.11
CA ARG A 283 -57.64 -11.65 0.80
C ARG A 283 -58.06 -11.59 2.26
N GLN A 284 -59.03 -12.34 2.71
CA GLN A 284 -59.49 -12.20 4.09
C GLN A 284 -58.78 -13.17 5.07
N ALA A 285 -58.03 -12.65 6.01
CA ALA A 285 -57.43 -13.24 7.20
C ALA A 285 -56.09 -13.99 7.05
N LYS A 286 -55.88 -14.92 6.08
CA LYS A 286 -54.57 -15.57 5.88
C LYS A 286 -53.55 -14.75 5.10
N SER A 287 -53.96 -13.62 4.52
CA SER A 287 -53.14 -12.75 3.68
C SER A 287 -52.26 -11.75 4.45
N LYS A 288 -52.60 -11.39 5.69
CA LYS A 288 -51.82 -10.41 6.48
C LYS A 288 -50.42 -10.90 6.77
N ALA A 289 -50.26 -12.16 7.16
CA ALA A 289 -48.94 -12.74 7.43
C ALA A 289 -48.08 -12.86 6.19
N ARG A 290 -48.66 -13.13 5.01
CA ARG A 290 -47.93 -13.20 3.75
C ARG A 290 -47.55 -11.81 3.20
N ILE A 291 -48.42 -10.84 3.38
CA ILE A 291 -48.12 -9.43 3.01
C ILE A 291 -47.03 -8.89 3.94
N ALA A 292 -47.11 -9.13 5.23
CA ALA A 292 -46.08 -8.76 6.19
C ALA A 292 -44.72 -9.42 5.85
N ARG A 293 -44.73 -10.70 5.46
CA ARG A 293 -43.52 -11.42 5.04
C ARG A 293 -42.95 -10.85 3.71
N PHE A 294 -43.81 -10.46 2.75
CA PHE A 294 -43.38 -9.79 1.53
C PHE A 294 -42.78 -8.42 1.83
N GLU A 295 -43.41 -7.63 2.69
CA GLU A 295 -42.92 -6.33 3.14
C GLU A 295 -41.60 -6.49 3.89
N GLU A 296 -41.46 -7.49 4.75
CA GLU A 296 -40.21 -7.83 5.45
C GLU A 296 -39.10 -8.21 4.45
N LEU A 297 -39.38 -9.12 3.52
CA LEU A 297 -38.43 -9.52 2.46
C LEU A 297 -38.06 -8.36 1.53
N ASN A 298 -39.00 -7.46 1.25
CA ASN A 298 -38.77 -6.30 0.39
C ASN A 298 -38.10 -5.12 1.11
N SER A 299 -38.27 -5.02 2.43
CA SER A 299 -37.64 -3.96 3.26
C SER A 299 -36.17 -4.24 3.57
N GLN A 300 -35.73 -5.50 3.45
CA GLN A 300 -34.32 -5.82 3.56
C GLN A 300 -33.59 -5.22 2.36
N GLU A 301 -32.91 -4.09 2.57
CA GLU A 301 -32.05 -3.49 1.57
C GLU A 301 -30.88 -4.43 1.25
N TYR A 302 -30.94 -5.08 0.09
CA TYR A 302 -29.77 -5.70 -0.49
C TYR A 302 -28.92 -4.61 -1.15
N GLN A 303 -27.84 -4.25 -0.46
CA GLN A 303 -26.82 -3.41 -1.10
C GLN A 303 -26.14 -4.26 -2.17
N LYS A 304 -26.54 -4.06 -3.44
CA LYS A 304 -25.87 -4.69 -4.58
C LYS A 304 -24.37 -4.50 -4.46
N ARG A 305 -23.66 -5.61 -4.47
CA ARG A 305 -22.20 -5.60 -4.58
C ARG A 305 -21.82 -4.75 -5.79
N ASN A 306 -20.77 -3.97 -5.65
CA ASN A 306 -20.10 -3.42 -6.80
C ASN A 306 -19.70 -4.59 -7.69
N GLU A 307 -20.29 -4.69 -8.89
CA GLU A 307 -19.99 -5.71 -9.88
C GLU A 307 -18.47 -5.83 -10.06
N THR A 308 -17.98 -7.02 -10.33
CA THR A 308 -16.57 -7.32 -10.60
C THR A 308 -16.00 -6.24 -11.52
N GLN A 309 -14.93 -5.59 -11.08
CA GLN A 309 -14.29 -4.55 -11.86
C GLN A 309 -13.48 -5.26 -12.95
N GLU A 310 -13.88 -5.11 -14.20
CA GLU A 310 -13.11 -5.59 -15.35
C GLU A 310 -12.46 -4.38 -16.01
N ILE A 311 -11.13 -4.22 -15.82
CA ILE A 311 -10.36 -3.26 -16.58
C ILE A 311 -10.07 -3.88 -17.94
N PHE A 312 -10.37 -3.15 -19.00
CA PHE A 312 -10.06 -3.56 -20.36
C PHE A 312 -8.96 -2.66 -20.93
N ILE A 313 -7.84 -3.27 -21.30
CA ILE A 313 -6.74 -2.59 -21.98
C ILE A 313 -6.88 -2.87 -23.47
N PRO A 314 -7.13 -1.83 -24.31
CA PRO A 314 -7.32 -2.03 -25.73
C PRO A 314 -6.03 -2.53 -26.38
N VAL A 315 -6.15 -3.52 -27.22
CA VAL A 315 -5.06 -4.03 -28.04
C VAL A 315 -4.76 -3.00 -29.14
N GLY A 316 -3.53 -2.49 -29.17
CA GLY A 316 -3.03 -1.69 -30.27
C GLY A 316 -2.78 -2.49 -31.54
N ASP A 317 -1.98 -1.94 -32.47
CA ASP A 317 -1.51 -2.68 -33.63
C ASP A 317 -0.60 -3.84 -33.18
N ARG A 318 -0.59 -4.92 -33.98
CA ARG A 318 0.21 -6.12 -33.67
C ARG A 318 1.67 -5.74 -33.44
N LEU A 319 2.21 -6.16 -32.30
CA LEU A 319 3.63 -6.01 -31.99
C LEU A 319 4.45 -6.98 -32.86
N GLY A 320 5.53 -6.47 -33.47
CA GLY A 320 6.48 -7.29 -34.21
C GLY A 320 7.41 -8.07 -33.28
N ASN A 321 8.28 -8.89 -33.88
CA ASN A 321 9.26 -9.68 -33.12
C ASN A 321 10.38 -8.82 -32.51
N GLU A 322 10.65 -7.66 -33.10
CA GLU A 322 11.59 -6.67 -32.55
C GLU A 322 10.82 -5.68 -31.72
N VAL A 323 10.99 -5.76 -30.38
CA VAL A 323 10.32 -4.88 -29.43
C VAL A 323 11.26 -3.78 -29.00
N ILE A 324 12.10 -4.01 -28.02
CA ILE A 324 13.10 -3.06 -27.55
C ILE A 324 14.39 -3.83 -27.25
N GLU A 325 15.51 -3.30 -27.71
CA GLU A 325 16.84 -3.83 -27.44
C GLU A 325 17.74 -2.74 -26.87
N PHE A 326 18.36 -3.05 -25.74
CA PHE A 326 19.38 -2.22 -25.10
C PHE A 326 20.76 -2.76 -25.48
N LYS A 327 21.66 -1.90 -25.95
CA LYS A 327 23.03 -2.24 -26.31
C LYS A 327 24.02 -1.35 -25.59
N ASN A 328 24.72 -1.95 -24.62
CA ASN A 328 25.78 -1.32 -23.83
C ASN A 328 25.39 0.06 -23.25
N VAL A 329 24.16 0.17 -22.78
CA VAL A 329 23.59 1.41 -22.28
C VAL A 329 24.16 1.71 -20.90
N SER A 330 24.73 2.92 -20.77
CA SER A 330 25.18 3.45 -19.48
C SER A 330 24.56 4.83 -19.23
N LYS A 331 24.28 5.12 -17.96
CA LYS A 331 23.69 6.38 -17.53
C LYS A 331 24.19 6.82 -16.18
N SER A 332 24.58 8.07 -16.05
CA SER A 332 25.05 8.69 -14.81
C SER A 332 24.37 10.03 -14.54
N TYR A 333 24.38 10.45 -13.29
CA TYR A 333 24.02 11.79 -12.85
C TYR A 333 25.09 12.34 -11.92
N GLY A 334 25.79 13.39 -12.37
CA GLY A 334 26.94 13.92 -11.65
C GLY A 334 28.00 12.83 -11.47
N ASP A 335 28.38 12.55 -10.24
CA ASP A 335 29.38 11.52 -9.91
C ASP A 335 28.78 10.13 -9.63
N ARG A 336 27.47 9.95 -9.85
CA ARG A 336 26.77 8.69 -9.57
C ARG A 336 26.47 7.95 -10.88
N LEU A 337 27.11 6.81 -11.09
CA LEU A 337 26.79 5.89 -12.18
C LEU A 337 25.56 5.06 -11.75
N LEU A 338 24.41 5.22 -12.44
CA LEU A 338 23.17 4.49 -12.15
C LEU A 338 23.11 3.16 -12.88
N ILE A 339 23.46 3.16 -14.16
CA ILE A 339 23.39 1.99 -15.05
C ILE A 339 24.74 1.84 -15.72
N ASP A 340 25.33 0.66 -15.64
CA ASP A 340 26.63 0.33 -16.20
C ASP A 340 26.50 -0.77 -17.26
N ASN A 341 26.73 -0.42 -18.54
CA ASN A 341 26.82 -1.34 -19.66
C ASN A 341 25.64 -2.33 -19.80
N LEU A 342 24.41 -1.84 -19.67
CA LEU A 342 23.21 -2.65 -19.72
C LEU A 342 22.92 -3.11 -21.15
N SER A 343 22.81 -4.44 -21.33
CA SER A 343 22.45 -5.06 -22.61
C SER A 343 21.43 -6.16 -22.40
N PHE A 344 20.25 -6.01 -22.98
CA PHE A 344 19.21 -7.05 -23.00
C PHE A 344 18.18 -6.74 -24.08
N LYS A 345 17.32 -7.71 -24.38
CA LYS A 345 16.23 -7.61 -25.34
C LYS A 345 14.92 -8.02 -24.71
N ILE A 346 13.88 -7.25 -24.97
CA ILE A 346 12.53 -7.57 -24.49
C ILE A 346 11.86 -8.49 -25.49
N PRO A 347 11.44 -9.72 -25.08
CA PRO A 347 10.66 -10.61 -25.95
C PRO A 347 9.27 -10.05 -26.25
N ALA A 348 8.73 -10.36 -27.41
CA ALA A 348 7.36 -10.01 -27.76
C ALA A 348 6.36 -10.72 -26.83
N GLY A 349 5.39 -10.00 -26.29
CA GLY A 349 4.43 -10.52 -25.31
C GLY A 349 4.97 -10.68 -23.89
N ALA A 350 6.23 -10.29 -23.62
CA ALA A 350 6.78 -10.35 -22.27
C ALA A 350 6.21 -9.27 -21.36
N ILE A 351 6.00 -9.63 -20.10
CA ILE A 351 5.73 -8.71 -19.00
C ILE A 351 7.00 -8.65 -18.15
N VAL A 352 7.71 -7.53 -18.21
CA VAL A 352 8.98 -7.32 -17.50
C VAL A 352 8.75 -6.52 -16.24
N GLY A 353 8.88 -7.17 -15.08
CA GLY A 353 8.87 -6.51 -13.77
C GLY A 353 10.21 -5.84 -13.49
N ILE A 354 10.21 -4.57 -13.14
CA ILE A 354 11.41 -3.80 -12.81
C ILE A 354 11.45 -3.59 -11.31
N ILE A 355 12.50 -4.10 -10.67
CA ILE A 355 12.69 -4.05 -9.23
C ILE A 355 14.03 -3.43 -8.85
N GLY A 356 14.15 -3.01 -7.62
CA GLY A 356 15.38 -2.48 -7.05
C GLY A 356 15.14 -1.31 -6.11
N PRO A 357 16.19 -0.85 -5.43
CA PRO A 357 16.10 0.24 -4.46
C PRO A 357 15.57 1.54 -5.04
N ASN A 358 15.01 2.37 -4.15
CA ASN A 358 14.62 3.73 -4.51
C ASN A 358 15.85 4.55 -4.91
N GLY A 359 15.75 5.27 -6.02
CA GLY A 359 16.87 6.04 -6.58
C GLY A 359 17.84 5.25 -7.44
N ALA A 360 17.68 3.92 -7.61
CA ALA A 360 18.58 3.08 -8.41
C ALA A 360 18.57 3.37 -9.93
N GLY A 361 17.63 4.18 -10.43
CA GLY A 361 17.57 4.55 -11.85
C GLY A 361 16.40 3.92 -12.61
N LYS A 362 15.45 3.27 -11.94
CA LYS A 362 14.27 2.63 -12.57
C LYS A 362 13.47 3.60 -13.44
N SER A 363 13.02 4.73 -12.88
CA SER A 363 12.28 5.74 -13.64
C SER A 363 13.15 6.45 -14.69
N THR A 364 14.48 6.52 -14.49
CA THR A 364 15.43 7.01 -15.50
C THR A 364 15.42 6.11 -16.74
N LEU A 365 15.34 4.79 -16.56
CA LEU A 365 15.20 3.84 -17.66
C LEU A 365 13.95 4.16 -18.51
N PHE A 366 12.80 4.44 -17.86
CA PHE A 366 11.58 4.84 -18.57
C PHE A 366 11.70 6.20 -19.27
N ARG A 367 12.40 7.17 -18.68
CA ARG A 367 12.67 8.45 -19.35
C ARG A 367 13.55 8.28 -20.59
N MET A 368 14.52 7.38 -20.56
CA MET A 368 15.32 7.04 -21.74
C MET A 368 14.47 6.34 -22.80
N LEU A 369 13.59 5.41 -22.41
CA LEU A 369 12.65 4.75 -23.32
C LEU A 369 11.66 5.72 -23.96
N THR A 370 11.18 6.70 -23.22
CA THR A 370 10.24 7.71 -23.76
C THR A 370 10.95 8.83 -24.53
N GLY A 371 12.29 8.84 -24.55
CA GLY A 371 13.08 9.87 -25.22
C GLY A 371 13.18 11.21 -24.47
N LYS A 372 12.68 11.26 -23.23
CA LYS A 372 12.81 12.42 -22.35
C LYS A 372 14.27 12.63 -21.90
N GLU A 373 15.05 11.57 -21.86
CA GLU A 373 16.48 11.56 -21.58
C GLU A 373 17.23 10.71 -22.59
N GLN A 374 18.53 10.95 -22.75
CA GLN A 374 19.43 10.16 -23.59
C GLN A 374 20.38 9.36 -22.72
N PRO A 375 20.78 8.13 -23.12
CA PRO A 375 21.88 7.43 -22.47
C PRO A 375 23.19 8.19 -22.67
N ASP A 376 24.12 8.04 -21.72
CA ASP A 376 25.46 8.65 -21.84
C ASP A 376 26.34 7.86 -22.83
N SER A 377 26.13 6.55 -22.91
CA SER A 377 26.73 5.66 -23.91
C SER A 377 25.80 4.51 -24.26
N GLY A 378 26.05 3.85 -25.40
CA GLY A 378 25.22 2.78 -25.93
C GLY A 378 24.00 3.31 -26.67
N GLU A 379 23.12 2.40 -27.07
CA GLU A 379 21.90 2.75 -27.80
C GLU A 379 20.68 1.92 -27.35
N ILE A 380 19.49 2.52 -27.49
CA ILE A 380 18.20 1.86 -27.27
C ILE A 380 17.49 1.78 -28.61
N ILE A 381 17.35 0.54 -29.13
CA ILE A 381 16.70 0.27 -30.40
C ILE A 381 15.24 -0.08 -30.15
N LYS A 382 14.34 0.67 -30.77
CA LYS A 382 12.88 0.41 -30.71
C LYS A 382 12.44 -0.18 -32.04
N GLY A 383 11.73 -1.28 -31.99
CA GLY A 383 11.13 -1.89 -33.16
C GLY A 383 10.18 -0.93 -33.90
N PRO A 384 10.08 -1.03 -35.24
CA PRO A 384 9.30 -0.09 -36.06
C PRO A 384 7.77 -0.14 -35.78
N THR A 385 7.29 -1.22 -35.17
CA THR A 385 5.87 -1.40 -34.82
C THR A 385 5.54 -0.96 -33.39
N VAL A 386 6.54 -0.57 -32.59
CA VAL A 386 6.36 -0.25 -31.17
C VAL A 386 5.65 1.09 -31.01
N LYS A 387 4.52 1.06 -30.33
CA LYS A 387 3.77 2.24 -29.86
C LYS A 387 3.78 2.24 -28.34
N LEU A 388 4.52 3.17 -27.74
CA LEU A 388 4.62 3.29 -26.28
C LEU A 388 3.36 3.95 -25.71
N ALA A 389 2.84 3.39 -24.63
CA ALA A 389 1.90 4.05 -23.73
C ALA A 389 2.54 4.10 -22.32
N TYR A 390 2.75 5.30 -21.81
CA TYR A 390 3.47 5.51 -20.56
C TYR A 390 2.56 6.10 -19.48
N VAL A 391 2.38 5.37 -18.40
CA VAL A 391 1.72 5.81 -17.17
C VAL A 391 2.80 6.28 -16.21
N ASP A 392 2.99 7.59 -16.14
CA ASP A 392 3.98 8.25 -15.28
C ASP A 392 3.49 8.29 -13.83
N GLN A 393 4.43 8.28 -12.89
CA GLN A 393 4.17 8.50 -11.48
C GLN A 393 3.67 9.94 -11.20
N SER A 394 4.09 10.93 -12.02
CA SER A 394 3.62 12.31 -11.90
C SER A 394 2.18 12.45 -12.41
N ARG A 395 1.30 12.99 -11.57
CA ARG A 395 -0.13 13.21 -11.85
C ARG A 395 -0.40 14.60 -12.43
N ASP A 396 0.64 15.30 -12.88
CA ASP A 396 0.58 16.68 -13.37
C ASP A 396 -0.24 16.83 -14.67
N ALA A 397 -0.49 15.70 -15.37
CA ALA A 397 -1.30 15.68 -16.59
C ALA A 397 -2.82 15.77 -16.36
N LEU A 398 -3.29 15.79 -15.11
CA LEU A 398 -4.69 15.89 -14.77
C LEU A 398 -5.07 17.34 -14.45
N ASP A 399 -6.01 17.88 -15.24
CA ASP A 399 -6.59 19.22 -15.00
C ASP A 399 -7.53 19.16 -13.79
N GLY A 400 -7.09 19.78 -12.68
CA GLY A 400 -7.82 19.79 -11.42
C GLY A 400 -9.17 20.49 -11.46
N SER A 401 -9.45 21.30 -12.50
CA SER A 401 -10.70 22.05 -12.64
C SER A 401 -11.82 21.24 -13.30
N LYS A 402 -11.48 20.13 -14.01
CA LYS A 402 -12.44 19.29 -14.72
C LYS A 402 -13.12 18.27 -13.82
N THR A 403 -14.29 17.81 -14.23
CA THR A 403 -14.90 16.61 -13.67
C THR A 403 -14.16 15.35 -14.10
N VAL A 404 -14.31 14.26 -13.34
CA VAL A 404 -13.77 12.93 -13.71
C VAL A 404 -14.22 12.55 -15.11
N PHE A 405 -15.50 12.77 -15.44
CA PHE A 405 -16.06 12.48 -16.75
C PHE A 405 -15.37 13.28 -17.87
N GLU A 406 -15.23 14.60 -17.69
CA GLU A 406 -14.57 15.47 -18.66
C GLU A 406 -13.07 15.19 -18.81
N ALA A 407 -12.38 14.86 -17.70
CA ALA A 407 -10.96 14.57 -17.72
C ALA A 407 -10.60 13.32 -18.55
N VAL A 408 -11.50 12.34 -18.59
CA VAL A 408 -11.34 11.08 -19.33
C VAL A 408 -11.90 11.18 -20.73
N SER A 409 -13.15 11.67 -20.88
CA SER A 409 -13.90 11.63 -22.13
C SER A 409 -13.77 12.90 -22.97
N GLY A 410 -13.22 14.00 -22.41
CA GLY A 410 -13.27 15.31 -23.06
C GLY A 410 -14.70 15.85 -23.23
N GLY A 411 -15.69 15.26 -22.54
CA GLY A 411 -17.11 15.57 -22.66
C GLY A 411 -17.88 14.72 -23.66
N ALA A 412 -17.23 13.76 -24.36
CA ALA A 412 -17.88 12.89 -25.31
C ALA A 412 -18.62 11.73 -24.61
N ASP A 413 -19.83 11.39 -25.06
CA ASP A 413 -20.61 10.27 -24.52
C ASP A 413 -20.06 8.89 -24.92
N VAL A 414 -19.30 8.82 -26.03
CA VAL A 414 -18.68 7.61 -26.54
C VAL A 414 -17.18 7.86 -26.69
N LEU A 415 -16.38 6.94 -26.18
CA LEU A 415 -14.92 6.91 -26.32
C LEU A 415 -14.51 5.89 -27.35
N THR A 416 -13.56 6.26 -28.19
CA THR A 416 -12.82 5.31 -29.02
C THR A 416 -11.62 4.82 -28.24
N VAL A 417 -11.64 3.57 -27.81
CA VAL A 417 -10.59 2.91 -27.03
C VAL A 417 -9.91 1.90 -27.94
N GLY A 418 -8.77 2.28 -28.50
CA GLY A 418 -8.14 1.51 -29.56
C GLY A 418 -9.01 1.47 -30.85
N LYS A 419 -9.55 0.30 -31.18
CA LYS A 419 -10.46 0.09 -32.34
C LYS A 419 -11.93 -0.06 -31.92
N TYR A 420 -12.23 0.06 -30.60
CA TYR A 420 -13.56 -0.19 -30.06
C TYR A 420 -14.21 1.11 -29.61
N GLU A 421 -15.49 1.24 -29.86
CA GLU A 421 -16.32 2.31 -29.30
C GLU A 421 -16.99 1.82 -28.00
N THR A 422 -16.84 2.58 -26.95
CA THR A 422 -17.39 2.26 -25.62
C THR A 422 -18.08 3.49 -25.04
N PRO A 423 -19.26 3.38 -24.42
CA PRO A 423 -19.85 4.49 -23.69
C PRO A 423 -18.90 5.00 -22.60
N SER A 424 -18.62 6.30 -22.60
CA SER A 424 -17.64 6.94 -21.69
C SER A 424 -17.92 6.64 -20.23
N ARG A 425 -19.18 6.69 -19.82
CA ARG A 425 -19.61 6.41 -18.44
C ARG A 425 -19.36 4.95 -18.03
N ALA A 426 -19.55 4.00 -18.96
CA ALA A 426 -19.28 2.59 -18.71
C ALA A 426 -17.78 2.34 -18.57
N TYR A 427 -16.96 2.94 -19.45
CA TYR A 427 -15.50 2.86 -19.35
C TYR A 427 -14.98 3.40 -18.02
N ILE A 428 -15.40 4.61 -17.64
CA ILE A 428 -14.99 5.25 -16.37
C ILE A 428 -15.47 4.43 -15.16
N GLY A 429 -16.64 3.80 -15.26
CA GLY A 429 -17.21 2.90 -14.24
C GLY A 429 -16.33 1.70 -13.94
N ARG A 430 -15.55 1.20 -14.92
CA ARG A 430 -14.60 0.09 -14.75
C ARG A 430 -13.42 0.43 -13.82
N PHE A 431 -13.09 1.72 -13.70
CA PHE A 431 -12.08 2.23 -12.78
C PHE A 431 -12.66 2.68 -11.41
N ASN A 432 -13.82 2.14 -11.05
CA ASN A 432 -14.53 2.40 -9.79
C ASN A 432 -15.02 3.85 -9.58
N PHE A 433 -15.31 4.57 -10.69
CA PHE A 433 -16.03 5.84 -10.63
C PHE A 433 -17.48 5.60 -11.05
N LYS A 434 -18.39 5.39 -10.08
CA LYS A 434 -19.80 5.06 -10.35
C LYS A 434 -20.72 6.23 -10.03
N GLY A 435 -21.78 6.36 -10.81
CA GLY A 435 -22.83 7.34 -10.59
C GLY A 435 -22.32 8.77 -10.38
N GLY A 436 -22.54 9.33 -9.20
CA GLY A 436 -22.14 10.68 -8.83
C GLY A 436 -20.63 10.93 -8.77
N ASP A 437 -19.80 9.88 -8.62
CA ASP A 437 -18.35 10.03 -8.55
C ASP A 437 -17.76 10.57 -9.86
N GLN A 438 -18.42 10.29 -10.99
CA GLN A 438 -18.00 10.81 -12.30
C GLN A 438 -18.17 12.32 -12.45
N GLN A 439 -18.95 12.94 -11.57
CA GLN A 439 -19.16 14.39 -11.52
C GLN A 439 -18.26 15.11 -10.51
N LYS A 440 -17.46 14.36 -9.73
CA LYS A 440 -16.48 14.95 -8.83
C LYS A 440 -15.43 15.72 -9.61
N ILE A 441 -15.03 16.88 -9.06
CA ILE A 441 -13.93 17.67 -9.59
C ILE A 441 -12.61 16.95 -9.28
N VAL A 442 -11.72 16.84 -10.25
CA VAL A 442 -10.43 16.13 -10.16
C VAL A 442 -9.57 16.67 -9.02
N GLY A 443 -9.61 18.00 -8.76
CA GLY A 443 -8.89 18.61 -7.67
C GLY A 443 -9.30 18.12 -6.26
N ASN A 444 -10.54 17.62 -6.12
CA ASN A 444 -11.09 17.13 -4.85
C ASN A 444 -10.94 15.60 -4.67
N LEU A 445 -10.32 14.92 -5.61
CA LEU A 445 -10.09 13.49 -5.53
C LEU A 445 -8.98 13.15 -4.53
N SER A 446 -9.12 12.02 -3.84
CA SER A 446 -8.04 11.42 -3.06
C SER A 446 -6.88 10.97 -3.95
N GLY A 447 -5.71 10.70 -3.36
CA GLY A 447 -4.54 10.19 -4.08
C GLY A 447 -4.87 8.96 -4.92
N GLY A 448 -5.55 7.96 -4.33
CA GLY A 448 -5.96 6.73 -5.01
C GLY A 448 -6.98 6.96 -6.12
N GLU A 449 -7.95 7.86 -5.92
CA GLU A 449 -8.88 8.22 -7.00
C GLU A 449 -8.16 8.89 -8.18
N ARG A 450 -7.19 9.78 -7.90
CA ARG A 450 -6.37 10.39 -8.97
C ARG A 450 -5.51 9.36 -9.70
N GLY A 451 -4.93 8.38 -9.00
CA GLY A 451 -4.16 7.30 -9.60
C GLY A 451 -5.01 6.47 -10.57
N ARG A 452 -6.21 6.05 -10.15
CA ARG A 452 -7.17 5.34 -11.01
C ARG A 452 -7.60 6.17 -12.23
N LEU A 453 -7.84 7.47 -12.03
CA LEU A 453 -8.21 8.37 -13.11
C LEU A 453 -7.09 8.54 -14.14
N HIS A 454 -5.85 8.69 -13.66
CA HIS A 454 -4.67 8.79 -14.51
C HIS A 454 -4.46 7.51 -15.33
N LEU A 455 -4.58 6.35 -14.69
CA LEU A 455 -4.53 5.05 -15.37
C LEU A 455 -5.61 4.94 -16.44
N ALA A 456 -6.86 5.26 -16.11
CA ALA A 456 -7.98 5.24 -17.07
C ALA A 456 -7.71 6.13 -18.29
N LYS A 457 -7.25 7.36 -18.06
CA LYS A 457 -6.93 8.32 -19.13
C LYS A 457 -5.80 7.84 -20.04
N THR A 458 -4.75 7.26 -19.47
CA THR A 458 -3.57 6.82 -20.23
C THR A 458 -3.88 5.58 -21.06
N LEU A 459 -4.66 4.65 -20.54
CA LEU A 459 -5.02 3.41 -21.25
C LEU A 459 -5.94 3.65 -22.45
N ILE A 460 -6.70 4.76 -22.49
CA ILE A 460 -7.49 5.14 -23.69
C ILE A 460 -6.62 5.37 -24.91
N ALA A 461 -5.44 5.98 -24.71
CA ALA A 461 -4.55 6.34 -25.82
C ALA A 461 -4.12 5.12 -26.64
N GLY A 462 -4.21 3.94 -26.04
CA GLY A 462 -3.80 2.68 -26.68
C GLY A 462 -2.28 2.61 -26.83
N GLY A 463 -1.79 1.43 -27.09
CA GLY A 463 -0.37 1.14 -27.30
C GLY A 463 -0.20 -0.36 -27.40
N ASN A 464 0.96 -0.81 -27.89
CA ASN A 464 1.32 -2.23 -27.89
C ASN A 464 2.54 -2.52 -27.00
N MET A 465 3.09 -1.47 -26.40
CA MET A 465 4.12 -1.53 -25.36
C MET A 465 3.74 -0.59 -24.22
N LEU A 466 3.35 -1.15 -23.08
CA LEU A 466 2.97 -0.40 -21.89
C LEU A 466 4.17 -0.19 -20.98
N LEU A 467 4.34 1.05 -20.50
CA LEU A 467 5.29 1.40 -19.45
C LEU A 467 4.49 1.88 -18.25
N LEU A 468 4.54 1.15 -17.14
CA LEU A 468 3.79 1.44 -15.92
C LEU A 468 4.77 1.75 -14.78
N ASP A 469 4.76 3.00 -14.28
CA ASP A 469 5.62 3.42 -13.17
C ASP A 469 4.81 3.45 -11.87
N GLU A 470 5.03 2.44 -11.01
CA GLU A 470 4.36 2.21 -9.72
C GLU A 470 2.82 2.24 -9.81
N PRO A 471 2.19 1.42 -10.70
CA PRO A 471 0.74 1.45 -10.89
C PRO A 471 -0.01 0.87 -9.69
N SER A 472 0.65 0.10 -8.83
CA SER A 472 0.07 -0.50 -7.61
C SER A 472 -0.13 0.52 -6.50
N ASN A 473 0.62 1.62 -6.50
CA ASN A 473 0.51 2.65 -5.48
C ASN A 473 -0.90 3.27 -5.48
N ASP A 474 -1.50 3.36 -4.29
CA ASP A 474 -2.82 3.96 -4.08
C ASP A 474 -4.02 3.20 -4.73
N LEU A 475 -3.81 2.03 -5.36
CA LEU A 475 -4.91 1.18 -5.81
C LEU A 475 -5.38 0.27 -4.67
N ASP A 476 -6.70 0.12 -4.53
CA ASP A 476 -7.24 -0.91 -3.65
C ASP A 476 -7.06 -2.32 -4.25
N VAL A 477 -7.11 -3.32 -3.40
CA VAL A 477 -6.85 -4.73 -3.76
C VAL A 477 -7.75 -5.20 -4.92
N GLU A 478 -9.01 -4.78 -4.97
CA GLU A 478 -9.95 -5.20 -6.03
C GLU A 478 -9.59 -4.55 -7.39
N THR A 479 -9.25 -3.25 -7.39
CA THR A 479 -8.79 -2.56 -8.60
C THR A 479 -7.46 -3.11 -9.09
N LEU A 480 -6.56 -3.46 -8.16
CA LEU A 480 -5.26 -4.04 -8.49
C LEU A 480 -5.41 -5.42 -9.13
N ARG A 481 -6.32 -6.28 -8.62
CA ARG A 481 -6.64 -7.58 -9.23
C ARG A 481 -7.20 -7.41 -10.65
N ALA A 482 -8.11 -6.46 -10.84
CA ALA A 482 -8.65 -6.17 -12.18
C ALA A 482 -7.56 -5.70 -13.15
N LEU A 483 -6.56 -4.94 -12.66
CA LEU A 483 -5.40 -4.54 -13.46
C LEU A 483 -4.52 -5.74 -13.80
N GLU A 484 -4.26 -6.63 -12.85
CA GLU A 484 -3.49 -7.87 -13.08
C GLU A 484 -4.13 -8.71 -14.19
N ASP A 485 -5.43 -8.97 -14.10
CA ASP A 485 -6.17 -9.75 -15.08
C ASP A 485 -6.12 -9.08 -16.46
N ALA A 486 -6.28 -7.75 -16.51
CA ALA A 486 -6.19 -6.98 -17.76
C ALA A 486 -4.77 -7.02 -18.39
N LEU A 487 -3.71 -7.02 -17.57
CA LEU A 487 -2.33 -7.12 -18.06
C LEU A 487 -1.99 -8.51 -18.56
N LEU A 488 -2.51 -9.57 -17.92
CA LEU A 488 -2.35 -10.95 -18.38
C LEU A 488 -3.08 -11.22 -19.72
N GLU A 489 -4.20 -10.53 -19.96
CA GLU A 489 -4.94 -10.63 -21.23
C GLU A 489 -4.40 -9.69 -22.32
N PHE A 490 -3.48 -8.79 -21.98
CA PHE A 490 -2.95 -7.81 -22.92
C PHE A 490 -2.04 -8.46 -23.96
N ALA A 491 -2.36 -8.31 -25.24
CA ALA A 491 -1.63 -8.94 -26.35
C ALA A 491 -0.32 -8.22 -26.75
N GLY A 492 0.09 -7.16 -26.03
CA GLY A 492 1.35 -6.45 -26.23
C GLY A 492 2.41 -6.87 -25.22
N SER A 493 3.52 -6.09 -25.14
CA SER A 493 4.53 -6.22 -24.08
C SER A 493 4.34 -5.15 -23.03
N VAL A 494 4.76 -5.45 -21.81
CA VAL A 494 4.65 -4.53 -20.65
C VAL A 494 5.99 -4.43 -19.94
N MET A 495 6.37 -3.24 -19.55
CA MET A 495 7.38 -3.02 -18.51
C MET A 495 6.70 -2.34 -17.33
N VAL A 496 6.87 -2.88 -16.15
CA VAL A 496 6.24 -2.36 -14.93
C VAL A 496 7.25 -2.20 -13.82
N ILE A 497 7.40 -0.99 -13.32
CA ILE A 497 8.11 -0.72 -12.09
C ILE A 497 7.11 -0.93 -10.96
N SER A 498 7.39 -1.82 -10.02
CA SER A 498 6.57 -2.00 -8.83
C SER A 498 7.37 -2.53 -7.65
N HIS A 499 6.97 -2.14 -6.47
CA HIS A 499 7.46 -2.69 -5.20
C HIS A 499 6.49 -3.75 -4.64
N ASP A 500 5.32 -3.92 -5.25
CA ASP A 500 4.37 -4.98 -4.89
C ASP A 500 4.84 -6.33 -5.45
N ARG A 501 5.44 -7.13 -4.56
CA ARG A 501 5.99 -8.46 -4.88
C ARG A 501 4.91 -9.42 -5.36
N TRP A 502 3.73 -9.40 -4.76
CA TRP A 502 2.59 -10.23 -5.14
C TRP A 502 2.10 -9.92 -6.55
N PHE A 503 2.00 -8.63 -6.87
CA PHE A 503 1.66 -8.16 -8.20
C PHE A 503 2.64 -8.67 -9.25
N LEU A 504 3.95 -8.51 -8.99
CA LEU A 504 5.00 -8.97 -9.89
C LEU A 504 5.03 -10.49 -10.04
N ASP A 505 4.81 -11.22 -8.98
CA ASP A 505 4.78 -12.68 -8.99
C ASP A 505 3.66 -13.24 -9.88
N ARG A 506 2.52 -12.55 -9.86
CA ARG A 506 1.36 -12.96 -10.63
C ARG A 506 1.45 -12.64 -12.12
N ILE A 507 2.08 -11.50 -12.48
CA ILE A 507 2.06 -11.03 -13.86
C ILE A 507 3.39 -11.12 -14.59
N ALA A 508 4.53 -11.01 -13.90
CA ALA A 508 5.83 -10.90 -14.54
C ALA A 508 6.28 -12.24 -15.13
N THR A 509 6.72 -12.19 -16.37
CA THR A 509 7.39 -13.29 -17.07
C THR A 509 8.92 -13.17 -16.98
N HIS A 510 9.41 -11.94 -16.78
CA HIS A 510 10.82 -11.61 -16.63
C HIS A 510 11.01 -10.54 -15.57
N ILE A 511 12.15 -10.55 -14.92
CA ILE A 511 12.53 -9.54 -13.92
C ILE A 511 13.78 -8.80 -14.40
N LEU A 512 13.73 -7.47 -14.35
CA LEU A 512 14.87 -6.57 -14.52
C LEU A 512 15.23 -5.98 -13.16
N ALA A 513 16.29 -6.53 -12.54
CA ALA A 513 16.65 -6.19 -11.16
C ALA A 513 17.84 -5.24 -11.10
N PHE A 514 17.67 -4.12 -10.43
CA PHE A 514 18.74 -3.20 -10.04
C PHE A 514 19.33 -3.68 -8.71
N GLU A 515 20.44 -4.40 -8.75
CA GLU A 515 21.01 -5.11 -7.59
C GLU A 515 21.99 -4.28 -6.75
N GLY A 516 22.17 -2.99 -7.08
CA GLY A 516 23.16 -2.08 -6.49
C GLY A 516 24.47 -2.07 -7.30
N ASP A 517 25.43 -1.23 -6.87
CA ASP A 517 26.73 -1.03 -7.54
C ASP A 517 26.61 -0.82 -9.07
N SER A 518 25.52 -0.18 -9.52
CA SER A 518 25.18 0.07 -10.93
C SER A 518 24.93 -1.19 -11.78
N GLN A 519 24.80 -2.34 -11.15
CA GLN A 519 24.53 -3.63 -11.80
C GLN A 519 23.02 -3.79 -12.03
N VAL A 520 22.66 -4.19 -13.24
CA VAL A 520 21.28 -4.49 -13.62
C VAL A 520 21.24 -5.89 -14.24
N THR A 521 20.46 -6.79 -13.63
CA THR A 521 20.34 -8.18 -14.05
C THR A 521 19.00 -8.42 -14.72
N PHE A 522 18.98 -9.00 -15.92
CA PHE A 522 17.78 -9.46 -16.59
C PHE A 522 17.60 -10.95 -16.36
N PHE A 523 16.50 -11.33 -15.73
CA PHE A 523 16.20 -12.71 -15.31
C PHE A 523 14.92 -13.21 -16.00
N ASP A 524 14.91 -14.46 -16.45
CA ASP A 524 13.75 -15.13 -17.05
C ASP A 524 13.02 -15.90 -15.94
N GLY A 525 11.86 -15.42 -15.54
CA GLY A 525 11.04 -15.94 -14.45
C GLY A 525 10.31 -14.86 -13.67
N ASN A 526 9.53 -15.29 -12.68
CA ASN A 526 8.77 -14.42 -11.80
C ASN A 526 9.62 -13.88 -10.62
N TYR A 527 8.98 -13.12 -9.72
CA TYR A 527 9.69 -12.51 -8.59
C TYR A 527 10.24 -13.55 -7.60
N GLN A 528 9.50 -14.60 -7.26
CA GLN A 528 9.93 -15.65 -6.33
C GLN A 528 11.12 -16.44 -6.88
N GLU A 529 11.10 -16.79 -8.17
CA GLU A 529 12.18 -17.47 -8.84
C GLU A 529 13.46 -16.62 -8.88
N TYR A 530 13.32 -15.30 -9.15
CA TYR A 530 14.42 -14.36 -9.08
C TYR A 530 15.01 -14.26 -7.67
N GLU A 531 14.16 -14.17 -6.63
CA GLU A 531 14.66 -14.13 -5.24
C GLU A 531 15.42 -15.37 -4.86
N ALA A 532 14.93 -16.55 -5.25
CA ALA A 532 15.63 -17.81 -5.02
C ALA A 532 17.00 -17.83 -5.71
N ASP A 533 17.07 -17.37 -6.97
CA ASP A 533 18.34 -17.24 -7.71
C ASP A 533 19.28 -16.23 -7.04
N LYS A 534 18.76 -15.05 -6.65
CA LYS A 534 19.53 -14.01 -5.95
C LYS A 534 20.16 -14.53 -4.65
N ARG A 535 19.38 -15.25 -3.83
CA ARG A 535 19.88 -15.88 -2.59
C ARG A 535 20.94 -16.96 -2.87
N ALA A 536 20.77 -17.75 -3.91
CA ALA A 536 21.76 -18.74 -4.32
C ALA A 536 23.08 -18.11 -4.80
N ARG A 537 23.01 -17.00 -5.56
CA ARG A 537 24.20 -16.31 -6.11
C ARG A 537 24.95 -15.47 -5.07
N LEU A 538 24.26 -14.75 -4.22
CA LEU A 538 24.82 -13.72 -3.35
C LEU A 538 24.92 -14.15 -1.88
N GLY A 539 24.25 -15.23 -1.47
CA GLY A 539 24.15 -15.69 -0.07
C GLY A 539 23.13 -14.90 0.75
N GLU A 540 22.76 -15.44 1.92
CA GLU A 540 21.73 -14.84 2.80
C GLU A 540 22.11 -13.45 3.36
N GLU A 541 23.39 -13.17 3.59
CA GLU A 541 23.84 -11.87 4.08
C GLU A 541 23.72 -10.74 3.04
N ALA A 542 23.77 -11.06 1.77
CA ALA A 542 23.61 -10.09 0.69
C ALA A 542 22.12 -9.74 0.42
N ALA A 543 21.20 -10.53 0.96
CA ALA A 543 19.75 -10.26 0.90
C ALA A 543 19.28 -9.21 1.93
N ARG A 544 20.15 -8.83 2.89
CA ARG A 544 19.80 -7.79 3.86
C ARG A 544 19.84 -6.40 3.23
N PRO A 545 18.83 -5.53 3.50
CA PRO A 545 18.82 -4.18 2.99
C PRO A 545 20.06 -3.41 3.46
N LYS A 546 20.73 -2.78 2.52
CA LYS A 546 21.90 -1.91 2.77
C LYS A 546 21.69 -0.58 2.07
N ARG A 547 22.26 0.48 2.61
CA ARG A 547 22.26 1.79 1.93
C ARG A 547 22.91 1.64 0.55
N LEU A 548 22.30 2.24 -0.46
CA LEU A 548 22.79 2.22 -1.85
C LEU A 548 24.23 2.73 -1.93
N ARG A 549 25.08 1.92 -2.54
CA ARG A 549 26.41 2.35 -2.99
C ARG A 549 26.38 2.47 -4.51
N TYR A 550 26.99 3.52 -5.02
CA TYR A 550 27.17 3.71 -6.46
C TYR A 550 28.65 3.59 -6.79
N LYS A 551 28.96 2.99 -7.94
CA LYS A 551 30.34 3.03 -8.43
C LYS A 551 30.75 4.47 -8.68
N PRO A 552 31.91 4.93 -8.15
CA PRO A 552 32.46 6.20 -8.56
C PRO A 552 32.84 6.15 -10.03
N ILE A 553 32.57 7.25 -10.75
CA ILE A 553 33.00 7.39 -12.13
C ILE A 553 34.53 7.52 -12.12
N THR A 554 35.23 6.45 -12.48
CA THR A 554 36.65 6.55 -12.80
C THR A 554 36.80 7.31 -14.12
N ARG A 555 37.27 8.56 -14.04
CA ARG A 555 37.66 9.39 -15.19
C ARG A 555 38.93 8.86 -15.82
#